data_0f8934b0ee6990293f3b849dc2615ce0
#
_entry.id   0f8934b0ee6990293f3b849dc2615ce0
#
_cell.length_a   1.000
_cell.length_b   1.000
_cell.length_c   1.000
_cell.angle_alpha   90.00
_cell.angle_beta   90.00
_cell.angle_gamma   90.00
#
_symmetry.space_group_name_H-M   'P 1'
#
loop_
_entity.id
_entity.type
_entity.pdbx_description
1 polymer ?
#
loop_
_entity_poly.entity_id
_entity_poly.type
_entity_poly.pdbx_seq_one_letter_code
_entity_poly.pdbx_strand_id
1 'polypeptide(L)'
;MLKHLFGKRDKELDVLQEEALQSPLRTVVRNFTSNRLAFGGLIVFLVIFLIVLIGPVFNPIDLSEKEETQINVAPGLNMMKVPDGLKGNVKEISTGATFSVGVDNDGKVYVWGYTKISNKIDIAKKMPKQKEMGKVVSVSAGFDHVMALNEDGELFIWGSDRMGQCQIPMEVKHEKIKQI
;
A
#
# COMPACT_ATOMS: atom_id res chain seq x y z
N MET A 1 67.79 35.74 23.73
CA MET A 1 66.74 34.97 24.39
C MET A 1 65.35 35.64 24.41
N LEU A 2 65.31 36.99 24.35
CA LEU A 2 64.02 37.75 24.34
C LEU A 2 63.22 37.70 23.02
N LYS A 3 63.82 37.56 21.86
CA LYS A 3 63.15 37.57 20.54
C LYS A 3 62.19 36.33 20.33
N HIS A 4 62.47 35.23 20.98
CA HIS A 4 61.67 34.02 20.83
C HIS A 4 60.35 34.04 21.67
N LEU A 5 60.32 34.83 22.72
CA LEU A 5 59.17 35.01 23.60
C LEU A 5 58.14 36.02 22.97
N PHE A 6 58.59 37.02 22.30
CA PHE A 6 57.73 38.02 21.63
C PHE A 6 57.00 37.41 20.41
N GLY A 7 57.69 36.63 19.58
CA GLY A 7 57.07 36.04 18.40
C GLY A 7 56.05 34.93 18.70
N LYS A 8 56.08 34.35 19.92
CA LYS A 8 55.08 33.37 20.34
C LYS A 8 53.80 34.04 20.86
N ARG A 9 53.98 35.18 21.53
CA ARG A 9 52.88 35.98 22.08
C ARG A 9 52.07 36.69 20.98
N ASP A 10 52.75 37.14 19.92
CA ASP A 10 52.10 37.81 18.77
C ASP A 10 51.27 36.79 17.97
N LYS A 11 51.74 35.55 17.84
CA LYS A 11 50.99 34.47 17.19
C LYS A 11 49.75 34.02 18.01
N GLU A 12 49.85 33.99 19.34
CA GLU A 12 48.70 33.64 20.22
C GLU A 12 47.66 34.78 20.21
N LEU A 13 48.10 36.06 20.15
CA LEU A 13 47.20 37.21 20.00
C LEU A 13 46.49 37.24 18.66
N ASP A 14 47.16 36.90 17.56
CA ASP A 14 46.57 36.82 16.23
C ASP A 14 45.50 35.69 16.17
N VAL A 15 45.77 34.52 16.76
CA VAL A 15 44.83 33.42 16.81
C VAL A 15 43.59 33.76 17.63
N LEU A 16 43.75 34.43 18.77
CA LEU A 16 42.63 34.88 19.61
C LEU A 16 41.80 35.99 18.94
N GLN A 17 42.43 36.87 18.13
CA GLN A 17 41.72 37.87 17.36
C GLN A 17 41.01 37.28 16.15
N GLU A 18 41.58 36.28 15.47
CA GLU A 18 40.88 35.53 14.41
C GLU A 18 39.69 34.75 14.95
N GLU A 19 39.79 34.12 16.13
CA GLU A 19 38.68 33.45 16.78
C GLU A 19 37.56 34.40 17.23
N ALA A 20 37.91 35.60 17.70
CA ALA A 20 36.94 36.64 18.08
C ALA A 20 36.21 37.25 16.88
N LEU A 21 36.81 37.25 15.70
CA LEU A 21 36.23 37.78 14.45
C LEU A 21 35.39 36.72 13.69
N GLN A 22 35.52 35.43 14.01
CA GLN A 22 34.69 34.39 13.41
C GLN A 22 33.32 34.40 14.05
N SER A 23 32.28 34.62 13.24
CA SER A 23 30.92 34.52 13.78
C SER A 23 30.70 33.12 14.41
N PRO A 24 30.08 33.01 15.60
CA PRO A 24 29.87 31.73 16.29
C PRO A 24 29.24 30.66 15.41
N LEU A 25 28.37 31.06 14.49
CA LEU A 25 27.71 30.18 13.51
C LEU A 25 28.73 29.53 12.54
N ARG A 26 29.74 30.29 12.08
CA ARG A 26 30.74 29.76 11.12
C ARG A 26 31.63 28.69 11.76
N THR A 27 31.98 28.88 13.01
CA THR A 27 32.76 27.90 13.79
C THR A 27 31.93 26.61 14.06
N VAL A 28 30.67 26.75 14.43
CA VAL A 28 29.76 25.60 14.65
C VAL A 28 29.60 24.83 13.35
N VAL A 29 29.30 25.49 12.24
CA VAL A 29 29.11 24.82 10.93
C VAL A 29 30.38 24.10 10.51
N ARG A 30 31.56 24.74 10.64
CA ARG A 30 32.84 24.13 10.29
C ARG A 30 33.15 22.88 11.14
N ASN A 31 32.93 22.96 12.45
CA ASN A 31 33.17 21.84 13.35
C ASN A 31 32.17 20.69 13.11
N PHE A 32 30.94 21.04 12.78
CA PHE A 32 29.90 20.05 12.45
C PHE A 32 30.20 19.33 11.13
N THR A 33 30.57 20.07 10.08
CA THR A 33 30.87 19.48 8.77
C THR A 33 32.20 18.72 8.75
N SER A 34 33.15 19.03 9.65
CA SER A 34 34.39 18.27 9.81
C SER A 34 34.17 16.92 10.51
N ASN A 35 33.10 16.79 11.28
CA ASN A 35 32.76 15.53 11.92
C ASN A 35 31.92 14.65 10.97
N ARG A 36 32.55 13.64 10.38
CA ARG A 36 31.92 12.74 9.39
C ARG A 36 30.67 12.03 9.94
N LEU A 37 30.66 11.70 11.23
CA LEU A 37 29.52 11.04 11.87
C LEU A 37 28.33 12.00 12.02
N ALA A 38 28.59 13.23 12.48
CA ALA A 38 27.55 14.25 12.62
C ALA A 38 26.97 14.67 11.26
N PHE A 39 27.81 14.80 10.25
CA PHE A 39 27.40 15.13 8.89
C PHE A 39 26.57 13.97 8.27
N GLY A 40 27.00 12.72 8.46
CA GLY A 40 26.22 11.54 8.03
C GLY A 40 24.85 11.47 8.72
N GLY A 41 24.79 11.74 10.03
CA GLY A 41 23.51 11.80 10.77
C GLY A 41 22.58 12.89 10.25
N LEU A 42 23.10 14.05 9.87
CA LEU A 42 22.30 15.12 9.26
C LEU A 42 21.73 14.71 7.90
N ILE A 43 22.49 14.01 7.07
CA ILE A 43 22.01 13.52 5.78
C ILE A 43 20.87 12.54 5.99
N VAL A 44 21.02 11.56 6.88
CA VAL A 44 19.97 10.57 7.20
C VAL A 44 18.72 11.29 7.71
N PHE A 45 18.87 12.25 8.62
CA PHE A 45 17.76 13.06 9.13
C PHE A 45 17.03 13.80 8.00
N LEU A 46 17.75 14.47 7.10
CA LEU A 46 17.16 15.19 5.97
C LEU A 46 16.42 14.25 5.01
N VAL A 47 16.97 13.06 4.76
CA VAL A 47 16.29 12.03 3.92
C VAL A 47 15.00 11.61 4.55
N ILE A 48 15.00 11.25 5.84
CA ILE A 48 13.77 10.86 6.56
C ILE A 48 12.78 12.02 6.58
N PHE A 49 13.23 13.25 6.84
CA PHE A 49 12.39 14.43 6.85
C PHE A 49 11.72 14.69 5.50
N LEU A 50 12.46 14.53 4.40
CA LEU A 50 11.93 14.63 3.04
C LEU A 50 10.90 13.53 2.75
N ILE A 51 11.17 12.29 3.17
CA ILE A 51 10.22 11.18 2.99
C ILE A 51 8.91 11.48 3.73
N VAL A 52 8.98 11.99 4.96
CA VAL A 52 7.78 12.35 5.76
C VAL A 52 7.01 13.50 5.13
N LEU A 53 7.71 14.52 4.60
CA LEU A 53 7.08 15.69 3.96
C LEU A 53 6.44 15.36 2.61
N ILE A 54 7.12 14.57 1.80
CA ILE A 54 6.73 14.31 0.41
C ILE A 54 5.87 13.03 0.31
N GLY A 55 6.05 12.08 1.25
CA GLY A 55 5.31 10.82 1.28
C GLY A 55 3.79 10.96 1.15
N PRO A 56 3.12 11.84 1.90
CA PRO A 56 1.68 12.04 1.80
C PRO A 56 1.19 12.52 0.42
N VAL A 57 2.07 13.18 -0.35
CA VAL A 57 1.72 13.63 -1.71
C VAL A 57 1.63 12.46 -2.68
N PHE A 58 2.52 11.46 -2.50
CA PHE A 58 2.52 10.25 -3.34
C PHE A 58 1.56 9.17 -2.86
N ASN A 59 1.23 9.19 -1.58
CA ASN A 59 0.33 8.23 -0.96
C ASN A 59 -0.62 8.97 0.00
N PRO A 60 -1.66 9.64 -0.54
CA PRO A 60 -2.66 10.30 0.30
C PRO A 60 -3.44 9.23 1.06
N ILE A 61 -3.18 9.13 2.36
CA ILE A 61 -3.94 8.29 3.28
C ILE A 61 -5.06 9.16 3.83
N ASP A 62 -6.30 8.75 3.60
CA ASP A 62 -7.45 9.39 4.24
C ASP A 62 -7.51 8.93 5.71
N LEU A 63 -7.11 9.82 6.61
CA LEU A 63 -7.12 9.56 8.05
C LEU A 63 -8.54 9.54 8.66
N SER A 64 -9.54 9.95 7.88
CA SER A 64 -10.95 9.93 8.32
C SER A 64 -11.62 8.58 8.06
N GLU A 65 -11.05 7.74 7.22
CA GLU A 65 -11.53 6.41 6.91
C GLU A 65 -11.12 5.42 8.00
N LYS A 66 -12.02 5.20 8.95
CA LYS A 66 -11.89 4.13 9.93
C LYS A 66 -12.46 2.84 9.34
N GLU A 67 -11.61 1.96 8.89
CA GLU A 67 -12.01 0.60 8.56
C GLU A 67 -12.20 -0.23 9.84
N GLU A 68 -13.39 -0.17 10.41
CA GLU A 68 -13.73 -0.89 11.65
C GLU A 68 -13.74 -2.42 11.47
N THR A 69 -13.79 -2.89 10.24
CA THR A 69 -13.88 -4.33 9.90
C THR A 69 -12.52 -5.02 9.77
N GLN A 70 -11.43 -4.27 9.74
CA GLN A 70 -10.10 -4.82 9.51
C GLN A 70 -9.25 -4.79 10.80
N ILE A 71 -9.51 -5.73 11.70
CA ILE A 71 -8.68 -5.93 12.88
C ILE A 71 -7.47 -6.79 12.50
N ASN A 72 -6.26 -6.30 12.77
CA ASN A 72 -4.98 -7.00 12.52
C ASN A 72 -4.62 -7.25 11.04
N VAL A 73 -4.98 -6.37 10.14
CA VAL A 73 -4.51 -6.43 8.75
C VAL A 73 -3.11 -5.83 8.66
N ALA A 74 -2.20 -6.56 8.00
CA ALA A 74 -0.89 -6.03 7.69
C ALA A 74 -1.01 -4.78 6.80
N PRO A 75 -0.24 -3.72 7.04
CA PRO A 75 -0.27 -2.53 6.20
C PRO A 75 0.05 -2.91 4.76
N GLY A 76 -0.88 -2.62 3.85
CA GLY A 76 -0.77 -2.94 2.43
C GLY A 76 -1.12 -1.72 1.59
N LEU A 77 -0.19 -1.30 0.75
CA LEU A 77 -0.35 -0.15 -0.13
C LEU A 77 -1.44 -0.31 -1.22
N ASN A 78 -1.95 -1.54 -1.42
CA ASN A 78 -2.83 -1.87 -2.55
C ASN A 78 -4.19 -2.47 -2.14
N MET A 79 -4.51 -2.56 -0.86
CA MET A 79 -5.74 -3.24 -0.40
C MET A 79 -7.03 -2.55 -0.89
N MET A 80 -7.00 -1.23 -0.95
CA MET A 80 -8.13 -0.39 -1.38
C MET A 80 -8.08 0.00 -2.86
N LYS A 81 -7.03 -0.42 -3.58
CA LYS A 81 -6.87 0.00 -4.97
C LYS A 81 -7.80 -0.80 -5.88
N VAL A 82 -8.77 -0.11 -6.45
CA VAL A 82 -9.60 -0.67 -7.53
C VAL A 82 -8.71 -1.08 -8.70
N PRO A 83 -8.85 -2.30 -9.24
CA PRO A 83 -8.09 -2.75 -10.40
C PRO A 83 -8.20 -1.79 -11.58
N ASP A 84 -7.08 -1.51 -12.24
CA ASP A 84 -7.04 -0.53 -13.33
C ASP A 84 -7.97 -0.90 -14.51
N GLY A 85 -8.21 -2.20 -14.72
CA GLY A 85 -9.13 -2.69 -15.75
C GLY A 85 -10.61 -2.38 -15.48
N LEU A 86 -10.98 -2.06 -14.22
CA LEU A 86 -12.34 -1.64 -13.87
C LEU A 86 -12.53 -0.12 -13.96
N LYS A 87 -11.46 0.67 -14.01
CA LYS A 87 -11.56 2.14 -14.05
C LYS A 87 -12.22 2.59 -15.35
N GLY A 88 -13.42 3.16 -15.23
CA GLY A 88 -14.21 3.63 -16.37
C GLY A 88 -14.87 2.54 -17.21
N ASN A 89 -14.76 1.25 -16.80
CA ASN A 89 -15.32 0.10 -17.53
C ASN A 89 -16.04 -0.87 -16.61
N VAL A 90 -16.73 -0.37 -15.60
CA VAL A 90 -17.44 -1.18 -14.60
C VAL A 90 -18.82 -1.54 -15.13
N LYS A 91 -19.18 -2.83 -15.10
CA LYS A 91 -20.54 -3.33 -15.32
C LYS A 91 -21.26 -3.55 -13.99
N GLU A 92 -20.64 -4.27 -13.07
CA GLU A 92 -21.21 -4.58 -11.77
C GLU A 92 -20.12 -4.75 -10.71
N ILE A 93 -20.43 -4.41 -9.47
CA ILE A 93 -19.57 -4.60 -8.30
C ILE A 93 -20.40 -5.18 -7.15
N SER A 94 -19.79 -6.11 -6.43
CA SER A 94 -20.34 -6.65 -5.18
C SER A 94 -19.25 -6.75 -4.12
N THR A 95 -19.60 -6.62 -2.84
CA THR A 95 -18.65 -6.60 -1.73
C THR A 95 -18.90 -7.72 -0.76
N GLY A 96 -17.85 -8.45 -0.39
CA GLY A 96 -17.83 -9.39 0.73
C GLY A 96 -17.42 -8.71 2.03
N ALA A 97 -17.03 -9.50 3.03
CA ALA A 97 -16.65 -8.96 4.35
C ALA A 97 -15.37 -8.09 4.31
N THR A 98 -14.36 -8.50 3.54
CA THR A 98 -13.03 -7.87 3.51
C THR A 98 -12.46 -7.72 2.10
N PHE A 99 -13.24 -8.10 1.10
CA PHE A 99 -12.85 -8.08 -0.31
C PHE A 99 -14.02 -7.57 -1.17
N SER A 100 -13.71 -7.23 -2.40
CA SER A 100 -14.68 -6.85 -3.40
C SER A 100 -14.48 -7.68 -4.66
N VAL A 101 -15.55 -7.89 -5.40
CA VAL A 101 -15.55 -8.48 -6.73
C VAL A 101 -16.22 -7.54 -7.71
N GLY A 102 -15.74 -7.47 -8.93
CA GLY A 102 -16.36 -6.69 -9.98
C GLY A 102 -16.19 -7.36 -11.32
N VAL A 103 -17.09 -7.03 -12.22
CA VAL A 103 -17.04 -7.45 -13.62
C VAL A 103 -17.05 -6.21 -14.50
N ASP A 104 -16.24 -6.21 -15.54
CA ASP A 104 -16.21 -5.16 -16.55
C ASP A 104 -17.22 -5.43 -17.68
N ASN A 105 -17.37 -4.47 -18.59
CA ASN A 105 -18.31 -4.60 -19.72
C ASN A 105 -17.92 -5.71 -20.71
N ASP A 106 -16.65 -6.15 -20.69
CA ASP A 106 -16.16 -7.25 -21.49
C ASP A 106 -16.39 -8.63 -20.84
N GLY A 107 -16.92 -8.63 -19.61
CA GLY A 107 -17.22 -9.84 -18.83
C GLY A 107 -16.02 -10.42 -18.07
N LYS A 108 -14.96 -9.62 -17.88
CA LYS A 108 -13.81 -10.05 -17.11
C LYS A 108 -14.01 -9.75 -15.62
N VAL A 109 -13.71 -10.76 -14.78
CA VAL A 109 -13.87 -10.68 -13.32
C VAL A 109 -12.58 -10.23 -12.65
N TYR A 110 -12.73 -9.37 -11.66
CA TYR A 110 -11.67 -8.84 -10.81
C TYR A 110 -12.04 -9.04 -9.35
N VAL A 111 -11.07 -9.47 -8.55
CA VAL A 111 -11.22 -9.60 -7.09
C VAL A 111 -10.10 -8.80 -6.45
N TRP A 112 -10.43 -7.93 -5.50
CA TRP A 112 -9.47 -7.09 -4.79
C TRP A 112 -9.84 -6.89 -3.32
N GLY A 113 -8.97 -6.26 -2.55
CA GLY A 113 -9.10 -6.10 -1.11
C GLY A 113 -8.36 -7.18 -0.35
N TYR A 114 -8.79 -7.48 0.88
CA TYR A 114 -8.21 -8.54 1.66
C TYR A 114 -8.87 -9.88 1.33
N THR A 115 -8.30 -10.59 0.36
CA THR A 115 -8.86 -11.83 -0.20
C THR A 115 -8.48 -13.09 0.58
N LYS A 116 -7.49 -12.99 1.48
CA LYS A 116 -7.01 -14.11 2.28
C LYS A 116 -7.84 -14.28 3.56
N ILE A 117 -8.92 -15.04 3.49
CA ILE A 117 -9.81 -15.28 4.62
C ILE A 117 -9.18 -16.17 5.69
N SER A 118 -8.31 -17.10 5.29
CA SER A 118 -7.57 -17.96 6.19
C SER A 118 -6.28 -18.48 5.55
N ASN A 119 -5.45 -19.21 6.30
CA ASN A 119 -4.23 -19.81 5.75
C ASN A 119 -4.50 -20.78 4.57
N LYS A 120 -5.71 -21.30 4.45
CA LYS A 120 -6.12 -22.26 3.40
C LYS A 120 -7.04 -21.65 2.34
N ILE A 121 -7.62 -20.47 2.60
CA ILE A 121 -8.64 -19.85 1.75
C ILE A 121 -8.20 -18.46 1.35
N ASP A 122 -7.94 -18.30 0.06
CA ASP A 122 -7.70 -17.03 -0.60
C ASP A 122 -8.66 -16.92 -1.79
N ILE A 123 -9.61 -16.00 -1.69
CA ILE A 123 -10.69 -15.82 -2.67
C ILE A 123 -10.13 -15.54 -4.07
N ALA A 124 -9.11 -14.69 -4.18
CA ALA A 124 -8.52 -14.36 -5.46
C ALA A 124 -7.80 -15.57 -6.11
N LYS A 125 -7.13 -16.40 -5.31
CA LYS A 125 -6.45 -17.61 -5.80
C LYS A 125 -7.38 -18.73 -6.14
N LYS A 126 -8.56 -18.80 -5.49
CA LYS A 126 -9.59 -19.82 -5.77
C LYS A 126 -10.50 -19.45 -6.93
N MET A 127 -10.42 -18.23 -7.43
CA MET A 127 -11.18 -17.80 -8.60
C MET A 127 -10.89 -18.71 -9.80
N PRO A 128 -11.91 -19.27 -10.46
CA PRO A 128 -11.74 -20.00 -11.71
C PRO A 128 -11.06 -19.12 -12.77
N LYS A 129 -10.36 -19.74 -13.70
CA LYS A 129 -9.72 -18.99 -14.78
C LYS A 129 -10.78 -18.30 -15.63
N GLN A 130 -10.52 -17.08 -16.06
CA GLN A 130 -11.44 -16.34 -16.94
C GLN A 130 -11.84 -17.13 -18.18
N LYS A 131 -10.90 -17.92 -18.75
CA LYS A 131 -11.19 -18.77 -19.90
C LYS A 131 -12.22 -19.88 -19.62
N GLU A 132 -12.30 -20.33 -18.37
CA GLU A 132 -13.28 -21.34 -17.92
C GLU A 132 -14.65 -20.73 -17.67
N MET A 133 -14.68 -19.52 -17.13
CA MET A 133 -15.92 -18.78 -16.85
C MET A 133 -16.56 -18.19 -18.12
N GLY A 134 -15.78 -17.93 -19.17
CA GLY A 134 -16.26 -17.21 -20.32
C GLY A 134 -16.56 -15.74 -20.01
N LYS A 135 -17.59 -15.20 -20.65
CA LYS A 135 -18.02 -13.81 -20.44
C LYS A 135 -19.02 -13.75 -19.29
N VAL A 136 -18.56 -13.21 -18.17
CA VAL A 136 -19.37 -13.06 -16.96
C VAL A 136 -20.31 -11.87 -17.12
N VAL A 137 -21.57 -12.04 -16.73
CA VAL A 137 -22.62 -11.02 -16.84
C VAL A 137 -23.05 -10.45 -15.50
N SER A 138 -22.89 -11.21 -14.42
CA SER A 138 -23.24 -10.77 -13.06
C SER A 138 -22.31 -11.41 -12.02
N VAL A 139 -22.07 -10.70 -10.92
CA VAL A 139 -21.26 -11.16 -9.79
C VAL A 139 -21.95 -10.81 -8.48
N SER A 140 -21.89 -11.72 -7.53
CA SER A 140 -22.40 -11.53 -6.17
C SER A 140 -21.38 -12.03 -5.15
N ALA A 141 -21.08 -11.24 -4.15
CA ALA A 141 -20.18 -11.60 -3.06
C ALA A 141 -20.98 -11.84 -1.77
N GLY A 142 -20.78 -13.02 -1.18
CA GLY A 142 -21.17 -13.30 0.19
C GLY A 142 -20.07 -12.91 1.17
N PHE A 143 -20.21 -13.29 2.43
CA PHE A 143 -19.25 -12.97 3.49
C PHE A 143 -17.82 -13.43 3.15
N ASP A 144 -17.68 -14.68 2.68
CA ASP A 144 -16.40 -15.34 2.43
C ASP A 144 -16.38 -16.20 1.14
N HIS A 145 -17.32 -15.95 0.23
CA HIS A 145 -17.43 -16.63 -1.06
C HIS A 145 -17.94 -15.68 -2.14
N VAL A 146 -17.82 -16.08 -3.38
CA VAL A 146 -18.26 -15.31 -4.56
C VAL A 146 -19.06 -16.21 -5.48
N MET A 147 -20.10 -15.65 -6.07
CA MET A 147 -20.84 -16.22 -7.20
C MET A 147 -20.61 -15.38 -8.45
N ALA A 148 -20.49 -16.03 -9.59
CA ALA A 148 -20.44 -15.38 -10.90
C ALA A 148 -21.32 -16.12 -11.88
N LEU A 149 -22.08 -15.38 -12.66
CA LEU A 149 -22.95 -15.89 -13.70
C LEU A 149 -22.41 -15.47 -15.07
N ASN A 150 -22.25 -16.44 -15.98
CA ASN A 150 -21.84 -16.12 -17.35
C ASN A 150 -23.03 -15.89 -18.30
N GLU A 151 -22.74 -15.48 -19.53
CA GLU A 151 -23.78 -15.22 -20.55
C GLU A 151 -24.51 -16.50 -21.01
N ASP A 152 -23.92 -17.68 -20.80
CA ASP A 152 -24.52 -18.98 -21.12
C ASP A 152 -25.48 -19.46 -20.03
N GLY A 153 -25.58 -18.74 -18.89
CA GLY A 153 -26.39 -19.07 -17.73
C GLY A 153 -25.73 -20.07 -16.78
N GLU A 154 -24.40 -20.26 -16.90
CA GLU A 154 -23.64 -21.13 -16.00
C GLU A 154 -23.20 -20.36 -14.76
N LEU A 155 -23.32 -21.00 -13.60
CA LEU A 155 -23.00 -20.47 -12.29
C LEU A 155 -21.64 -20.99 -11.82
N PHE A 156 -20.77 -20.09 -11.43
CA PHE A 156 -19.47 -20.36 -10.81
C PHE A 156 -19.49 -19.87 -9.38
N ILE A 157 -19.10 -20.73 -8.43
CA ILE A 157 -19.02 -20.38 -7.01
C ILE A 157 -17.64 -20.78 -6.48
N TRP A 158 -17.00 -19.88 -5.76
CA TRP A 158 -15.71 -20.16 -5.12
C TRP A 158 -15.52 -19.38 -3.83
N GLY A 159 -14.57 -19.81 -3.01
CA GLY A 159 -14.26 -19.20 -1.72
C GLY A 159 -14.25 -20.22 -0.59
N SER A 160 -14.83 -19.86 0.53
CA SER A 160 -15.03 -20.74 1.68
C SER A 160 -16.24 -21.65 1.45
N ASP A 161 -16.08 -22.93 1.73
CA ASP A 161 -17.15 -23.93 1.66
C ASP A 161 -17.37 -24.63 3.01
N ARG A 162 -17.13 -23.90 4.11
CA ARG A 162 -17.23 -24.48 5.47
C ARG A 162 -18.65 -24.91 5.84
N MET A 163 -19.64 -24.24 5.28
CA MET A 163 -21.06 -24.48 5.51
C MET A 163 -21.77 -25.03 4.27
N GLY A 164 -21.03 -25.44 3.23
CA GLY A 164 -21.60 -25.91 1.97
C GLY A 164 -22.06 -24.79 1.03
N GLN A 165 -21.67 -23.54 1.28
CA GLN A 165 -22.10 -22.37 0.52
C GLN A 165 -21.58 -22.32 -0.93
N CYS A 166 -20.56 -23.11 -1.26
CA CYS A 166 -20.06 -23.23 -2.63
C CYS A 166 -20.64 -24.45 -3.37
N GLN A 167 -21.57 -25.19 -2.75
CA GLN A 167 -22.19 -26.36 -3.38
C GLN A 167 -23.43 -25.95 -4.17
N ILE A 168 -23.38 -26.14 -5.48
CA ILE A 168 -24.54 -25.88 -6.36
C ILE A 168 -25.50 -27.04 -6.22
N PRO A 169 -26.76 -26.80 -5.82
CA PRO A 169 -27.79 -27.86 -5.77
C PRO A 169 -27.95 -28.56 -7.11
N MET A 170 -28.24 -29.87 -7.09
CA MET A 170 -28.34 -30.66 -8.33
C MET A 170 -29.46 -30.17 -9.24
N GLU A 171 -30.53 -29.64 -8.66
CA GLU A 171 -31.67 -29.09 -9.36
C GLU A 171 -31.29 -27.85 -10.19
N VAL A 172 -30.33 -27.07 -9.70
CA VAL A 172 -29.89 -25.81 -10.33
C VAL A 172 -28.74 -26.04 -11.28
N LYS A 173 -27.98 -27.12 -11.09
CA LYS A 173 -26.72 -27.38 -11.80
C LYS A 173 -26.88 -27.50 -13.32
N HIS A 174 -28.05 -27.94 -13.76
CA HIS A 174 -28.36 -28.17 -15.17
C HIS A 174 -29.33 -27.12 -15.76
N GLU A 175 -29.75 -26.18 -14.94
CA GLU A 175 -30.64 -25.10 -15.37
C GLU A 175 -29.84 -23.86 -15.81
N LYS A 176 -30.38 -23.14 -16.79
CA LYS A 176 -29.84 -21.85 -17.18
C LYS A 176 -30.30 -20.77 -16.22
N ILE A 177 -29.36 -20.25 -15.43
CA ILE A 177 -29.63 -19.20 -14.46
C ILE A 177 -29.77 -17.87 -15.20
N LYS A 178 -30.75 -17.06 -14.82
CA LYS A 178 -31.01 -15.74 -15.43
C LYS A 178 -30.49 -14.60 -14.59
N GLN A 179 -30.37 -14.79 -13.28
CA GLN A 179 -29.94 -13.75 -12.34
C GLN A 179 -29.41 -14.37 -11.03
N ILE A 180 -28.43 -13.70 -10.40
CA ILE A 180 -27.88 -14.02 -9.06
C ILE A 180 -27.88 -12.78 -8.17
#